data_a64b09bf1d6f9320765372cfcfcef04b
#
_entry.id   a64b09bf1d6f9320765372cfcfcef04b
#
_cell.length_a   1.000
_cell.length_b   1.000
_cell.length_c   1.000
_cell.angle_alpha   90.00
_cell.angle_beta   90.00
_cell.angle_gamma   90.00
#
_symmetry.space_group_name_H-M   'P 1'
#
loop_
_entity.id
_entity.type
_entity.pdbx_description
1 polymer ?
#
loop_
_entity_poly.entity_id
_entity_poly.type
_entity_poly.pdbx_seq_one_letter_code
_entity_poly.pdbx_strand_id
1 'polypeptide(L)'
;MPSLFRAWKWLSGRSLASKVVLTNLLVLGPAVGILVPYLWHTSRENTIAQTVGSAQETIEQYKILRGYYTDNVVAKVQKGTMLQVSYDHHGREDMIPLPATFIHDLCQQYEQKHVGVRLKLYSDYPFPNRSNRVLDPFARVAIEFLTRVLH
;
A
#
# COMPACT_ATOMS: atom_id res chain seq x y z
N MET A 1 27.24 38.47 -32.34
CA MET A 1 25.90 38.20 -32.85
C MET A 1 25.84 37.58 -34.27
N PRO A 2 26.73 36.63 -34.67
CA PRO A 2 26.68 36.02 -36.01
C PRO A 2 25.83 34.76 -36.12
N SER A 3 25.41 34.16 -35.01
CA SER A 3 24.70 32.86 -35.05
C SER A 3 23.23 32.96 -35.47
N LEU A 4 22.53 33.99 -35.08
CA LEU A 4 21.10 34.20 -35.40
C LEU A 4 20.89 34.51 -36.88
N PHE A 5 21.84 35.24 -37.51
CA PHE A 5 21.77 35.60 -38.94
C PHE A 5 22.00 34.40 -39.86
N ARG A 6 22.81 33.44 -39.44
CA ARG A 6 23.03 32.18 -40.17
C ARG A 6 21.80 31.24 -40.07
N ALA A 7 21.14 31.20 -38.92
CA ALA A 7 19.91 30.45 -38.73
C ALA A 7 18.76 30.99 -39.57
N TRP A 8 18.63 32.31 -39.65
CA TRP A 8 17.63 32.99 -40.50
C TRP A 8 17.81 32.67 -41.97
N LYS A 9 19.05 32.73 -42.49
CA LYS A 9 19.38 32.44 -43.90
C LYS A 9 19.15 30.96 -44.26
N TRP A 10 19.32 30.06 -43.31
CA TRP A 10 19.03 28.62 -43.47
C TRP A 10 17.53 28.32 -43.51
N LEU A 11 16.74 29.09 -42.76
CA LEU A 11 15.26 28.97 -42.74
C LEU A 11 14.63 29.58 -44.02
N SER A 12 15.21 30.63 -44.62
CA SER A 12 14.60 31.32 -45.77
C SER A 12 14.56 30.46 -47.04
N GLY A 13 15.47 29.50 -47.20
CA GLY A 13 15.54 28.60 -48.37
C GLY A 13 14.66 27.35 -48.32
N ARG A 14 13.89 27.12 -47.22
CA ARG A 14 13.06 25.91 -47.07
C ARG A 14 11.62 26.13 -47.53
N SER A 15 10.96 25.02 -47.93
CA SER A 15 9.53 25.02 -48.26
C SER A 15 8.66 25.47 -47.08
N LEU A 16 7.49 26.04 -47.34
CA LEU A 16 6.53 26.47 -46.33
C LEU A 16 6.20 25.36 -45.36
N ALA A 17 6.02 24.12 -45.86
CA ALA A 17 5.75 22.94 -45.03
C ALA A 17 6.87 22.68 -44.00
N SER A 18 8.13 22.77 -44.41
CA SER A 18 9.25 22.54 -43.48
C SER A 18 9.38 23.63 -42.41
N LYS A 19 8.99 24.86 -42.71
CA LYS A 19 8.96 25.96 -41.75
C LYS A 19 7.88 25.71 -40.66
N VAL A 20 6.70 25.32 -41.09
CA VAL A 20 5.59 25.01 -40.18
C VAL A 20 5.95 23.83 -39.26
N VAL A 21 6.51 22.77 -39.82
CA VAL A 21 6.95 21.60 -39.02
C VAL A 21 8.03 21.99 -38.01
N LEU A 22 9.02 22.77 -38.43
CA LEU A 22 10.11 23.18 -37.54
C LEU A 22 9.62 24.09 -36.41
N THR A 23 8.70 25.01 -36.69
CA THR A 23 8.11 25.90 -35.70
C THR A 23 7.27 25.09 -34.67
N ASN A 24 6.46 24.14 -35.13
CA ASN A 24 5.70 23.26 -34.25
C ASN A 24 6.61 22.40 -33.37
N LEU A 25 7.68 21.86 -33.93
CA LEU A 25 8.65 21.04 -33.19
C LEU A 25 9.42 21.86 -32.15
N LEU A 26 9.70 23.12 -32.44
CA LEU A 26 10.38 24.03 -31.53
C LEU A 26 9.50 24.51 -30.37
N VAL A 27 8.18 24.57 -30.57
CA VAL A 27 7.22 24.94 -29.53
C VAL A 27 6.75 23.71 -28.74
N LEU A 28 6.34 22.65 -29.44
CA LEU A 28 5.79 21.45 -28.82
C LEU A 28 6.88 20.57 -28.16
N GLY A 29 8.08 20.52 -28.73
CA GLY A 29 9.17 19.71 -28.17
C GLY A 29 9.50 20.05 -26.72
N PRO A 30 9.82 21.30 -26.39
CA PRO A 30 10.06 21.72 -25.00
C PRO A 30 8.84 21.55 -24.11
N ALA A 31 7.64 21.85 -24.62
CA ALA A 31 6.40 21.71 -23.85
C ALA A 31 6.17 20.23 -23.41
N VAL A 32 6.32 19.29 -24.34
CA VAL A 32 6.21 17.85 -24.04
C VAL A 32 7.37 17.40 -23.14
N GLY A 33 8.59 17.89 -23.42
CA GLY A 33 9.79 17.58 -22.64
C GLY A 33 9.72 17.99 -21.16
N ILE A 34 8.94 19.03 -20.84
CA ILE A 34 8.69 19.47 -19.47
C ILE A 34 7.46 18.75 -18.88
N LEU A 35 6.39 18.62 -19.67
CA LEU A 35 5.13 18.08 -19.21
C LEU A 35 5.24 16.61 -18.82
N VAL A 36 5.93 15.79 -19.61
CA VAL A 36 6.04 14.36 -19.36
C VAL A 36 6.73 14.03 -18.03
N PRO A 37 7.93 14.55 -17.72
CA PRO A 37 8.58 14.30 -16.42
C PRO A 37 7.79 14.91 -15.26
N TYR A 38 7.14 16.06 -15.43
CA TYR A 38 6.27 16.65 -14.42
C TYR A 38 5.09 15.75 -14.10
N LEU A 39 4.37 15.26 -15.09
CA LEU A 39 3.24 14.35 -14.90
C LEU A 39 3.70 13.01 -14.27
N TRP A 40 4.83 12.49 -14.68
CA TRP A 40 5.36 11.25 -14.13
C TRP A 40 5.72 11.39 -12.64
N HIS A 41 6.39 12.48 -12.28
CA HIS A 41 6.72 12.78 -10.87
C HIS A 41 5.46 12.91 -10.02
N THR A 42 4.51 13.75 -10.45
CA THR A 42 3.26 14.01 -9.72
C THR A 42 2.40 12.73 -9.62
N SER A 43 2.30 11.95 -10.70
CA SER A 43 1.55 10.69 -10.70
C SER A 43 2.14 9.67 -9.71
N ARG A 44 3.47 9.58 -9.64
CA ARG A 44 4.15 8.67 -8.72
C ARG A 44 3.91 9.04 -7.26
N GLU A 45 4.02 10.32 -6.92
CA GLU A 45 3.77 10.79 -5.55
C GLU A 45 2.32 10.57 -5.13
N ASN A 46 1.37 10.91 -6.01
CA ASN A 46 -0.06 10.69 -5.75
C ASN A 46 -0.39 9.20 -5.57
N THR A 47 0.19 8.32 -6.39
CA THR A 47 -0.03 6.88 -6.27
C THR A 47 0.49 6.34 -4.93
N ILE A 48 1.67 6.77 -4.50
CA ILE A 48 2.24 6.36 -3.21
C ILE A 48 1.35 6.87 -2.06
N ALA A 49 0.96 8.14 -2.07
CA ALA A 49 0.12 8.73 -1.04
C ALA A 49 -1.26 8.03 -0.95
N GLN A 50 -1.89 7.74 -2.08
CA GLN A 50 -3.15 7.00 -2.13
C GLN A 50 -3.00 5.57 -1.59
N THR A 51 -1.93 4.87 -1.96
CA THR A 51 -1.66 3.50 -1.50
C THR A 51 -1.46 3.46 0.00
N VAL A 52 -0.68 4.41 0.56
CA VAL A 52 -0.46 4.53 2.00
C VAL A 52 -1.77 4.87 2.72
N GLY A 53 -2.56 5.81 2.19
CA GLY A 53 -3.86 6.17 2.75
C GLY A 53 -4.82 4.98 2.80
N SER A 54 -4.96 4.24 1.71
CA SER A 54 -5.80 3.03 1.66
C SER A 54 -5.33 1.94 2.62
N ALA A 55 -4.02 1.80 2.79
CA ALA A 55 -3.47 0.85 3.76
C ALA A 55 -3.79 1.25 5.20
N GLN A 56 -3.70 2.55 5.54
CA GLN A 56 -4.06 3.07 6.85
C GLN A 56 -5.54 2.88 7.16
N GLU A 57 -6.43 3.17 6.20
CA GLU A 57 -7.87 2.93 6.34
C GLU A 57 -8.17 1.44 6.59
N THR A 58 -7.50 0.55 5.87
CA THR A 58 -7.65 -0.89 6.08
C THR A 58 -7.22 -1.32 7.48
N ILE A 59 -6.09 -0.81 7.98
CA ILE A 59 -5.62 -1.09 9.35
C ILE A 59 -6.64 -0.61 10.38
N GLU A 60 -7.21 0.58 10.19
CA GLU A 60 -8.19 1.13 11.11
C GLU A 60 -9.49 0.30 11.13
N GLN A 61 -9.96 -0.16 9.98
CA GLN A 61 -11.09 -1.08 9.88
C GLN A 61 -10.84 -2.37 10.68
N TYR A 62 -9.66 -2.95 10.58
CA TYR A 62 -9.31 -4.14 11.35
C TYR A 62 -9.21 -3.88 12.86
N LYS A 63 -8.75 -2.71 13.28
CA LYS A 63 -8.76 -2.31 14.70
C LYS A 63 -10.19 -2.20 15.24
N ILE A 64 -11.07 -1.54 14.51
CA ILE A 64 -12.48 -1.40 14.87
C ILE A 64 -13.13 -2.78 14.95
N LEU A 65 -12.93 -3.63 13.96
CA LEU A 65 -13.47 -4.99 13.94
C LEU A 65 -12.99 -5.83 15.13
N ARG A 66 -11.69 -5.73 15.44
CA ARG A 66 -11.11 -6.41 16.61
C ARG A 66 -11.73 -5.91 17.91
N GLY A 67 -11.90 -4.60 18.08
CA GLY A 67 -12.55 -4.00 19.25
C GLY A 67 -13.98 -4.48 19.38
N TYR A 68 -14.77 -4.39 18.33
CA TYR A 68 -16.14 -4.88 18.32
C TYR A 68 -16.26 -6.35 18.70
N TYR A 69 -15.41 -7.20 18.12
CA TYR A 69 -15.38 -8.62 18.43
C TYR A 69 -15.03 -8.87 19.91
N THR A 70 -14.05 -8.15 20.45
CA THR A 70 -13.68 -8.25 21.87
C THR A 70 -14.83 -7.90 22.79
N ASP A 71 -15.48 -6.75 22.55
CA ASP A 71 -16.48 -6.19 23.46
C ASP A 71 -17.84 -6.88 23.34
N ASN A 72 -18.21 -7.31 22.14
CA ASN A 72 -19.54 -7.84 21.87
C ASN A 72 -19.63 -9.36 21.77
N VAL A 73 -18.53 -10.02 21.49
CA VAL A 73 -18.51 -11.49 21.39
C VAL A 73 -17.74 -12.08 22.56
N VAL A 74 -16.45 -11.80 22.70
CA VAL A 74 -15.59 -12.40 23.70
C VAL A 74 -16.09 -12.08 25.13
N ALA A 75 -16.37 -10.81 25.40
CA ALA A 75 -16.84 -10.38 26.70
C ALA A 75 -18.21 -11.00 27.10
N LYS A 76 -19.08 -11.26 26.12
CA LYS A 76 -20.36 -11.94 26.38
C LYS A 76 -20.19 -13.44 26.60
N VAL A 77 -19.35 -14.09 25.83
CA VAL A 77 -19.04 -15.49 25.97
C VAL A 77 -18.43 -15.79 27.36
N GLN A 78 -17.50 -14.97 27.80
CA GLN A 78 -16.86 -15.11 29.11
C GLN A 78 -17.83 -14.93 30.30
N LYS A 79 -18.96 -14.24 30.10
CA LYS A 79 -19.93 -13.95 31.17
C LYS A 79 -20.99 -15.04 31.38
N GLY A 80 -21.21 -15.95 30.46
CA GLY A 80 -22.36 -16.82 30.62
C GLY A 80 -22.53 -18.00 29.68
N THR A 81 -21.49 -18.46 28.97
CA THR A 81 -21.60 -19.61 28.08
C THR A 81 -20.57 -20.69 28.41
N MET A 82 -20.84 -21.94 27.99
CA MET A 82 -19.87 -23.03 28.04
C MET A 82 -18.73 -22.90 27.05
N LEU A 83 -18.77 -21.86 26.16
CA LEU A 83 -17.75 -21.60 25.15
C LEU A 83 -16.50 -21.00 25.78
N GLN A 84 -15.34 -21.48 25.35
CA GLN A 84 -14.04 -20.98 25.77
C GLN A 84 -13.39 -20.14 24.65
N VAL A 85 -12.57 -19.17 25.06
CA VAL A 85 -11.83 -18.34 24.13
C VAL A 85 -10.41 -18.87 24.00
N SER A 86 -10.02 -19.34 22.80
CA SER A 86 -8.71 -19.96 22.59
C SER A 86 -8.08 -19.54 21.25
N TYR A 87 -6.75 -19.65 21.16
CA TYR A 87 -6.03 -19.54 19.89
C TYR A 87 -6.15 -20.82 19.03
N ASP A 88 -6.50 -21.95 19.66
CA ASP A 88 -6.67 -23.28 19.03
C ASP A 88 -8.15 -23.65 18.99
N HIS A 89 -8.92 -22.92 18.17
CA HIS A 89 -10.36 -23.06 18.04
C HIS A 89 -10.79 -23.90 16.84
N HIS A 90 -9.88 -24.15 15.88
CA HIS A 90 -10.21 -24.87 14.66
C HIS A 90 -10.63 -26.32 14.94
N GLY A 91 -11.81 -26.68 14.45
CA GLY A 91 -12.36 -28.03 14.63
C GLY A 91 -12.94 -28.31 16.02
N ARG A 92 -13.10 -27.29 16.86
CA ARG A 92 -13.71 -27.39 18.20
C ARG A 92 -14.97 -26.55 18.25
N GLU A 93 -16.09 -27.20 18.60
CA GLU A 93 -17.41 -26.55 18.70
C GLU A 93 -17.57 -25.74 20.00
N ASP A 94 -16.81 -26.07 21.04
CA ASP A 94 -16.82 -25.44 22.37
C ASP A 94 -15.89 -24.22 22.46
N MET A 95 -15.21 -23.82 21.37
CA MET A 95 -14.22 -22.76 21.39
C MET A 95 -14.48 -21.68 20.33
N ILE A 96 -14.22 -20.43 20.72
CA ILE A 96 -14.18 -19.30 19.81
C ILE A 96 -12.76 -18.72 19.73
N PRO A 97 -12.37 -18.12 18.61
CA PRO A 97 -11.04 -17.56 18.44
C PRO A 97 -10.78 -16.37 19.36
N LEU A 98 -9.55 -16.23 19.82
CA LEU A 98 -9.07 -14.99 20.42
C LEU A 98 -9.16 -13.84 19.40
N PRO A 99 -9.31 -12.57 19.82
CA PRO A 99 -9.42 -11.42 18.91
C PRO A 99 -8.26 -11.31 17.91
N ALA A 100 -7.04 -11.62 18.33
CA ALA A 100 -5.87 -11.62 17.42
C ALA A 100 -5.91 -12.82 16.45
N THR A 101 -6.40 -13.98 16.88
CA THR A 101 -6.58 -15.15 16.02
C THR A 101 -7.67 -14.91 14.98
N PHE A 102 -8.79 -14.34 15.39
CA PHE A 102 -9.88 -13.95 14.51
C PHE A 102 -9.40 -13.03 13.35
N ILE A 103 -8.66 -11.96 13.68
CA ILE A 103 -8.11 -11.08 12.66
C ILE A 103 -7.14 -11.82 11.74
N HIS A 104 -6.30 -12.69 12.28
CA HIS A 104 -5.38 -13.48 11.47
C HIS A 104 -6.12 -14.40 10.48
N ASP A 105 -7.17 -15.06 10.93
CA ASP A 105 -7.97 -15.98 10.10
C ASP A 105 -8.71 -15.20 9.01
N LEU A 106 -9.23 -14.01 9.33
CA LEU A 106 -9.79 -13.10 8.33
C LEU A 106 -8.76 -12.69 7.27
N CYS A 107 -7.55 -12.31 7.69
CA CYS A 107 -6.48 -11.97 6.76
C CYS A 107 -6.14 -13.15 5.84
N GLN A 108 -6.07 -14.35 6.38
CA GLN A 108 -5.79 -15.56 5.60
C GLN A 108 -6.91 -15.87 4.59
N GLN A 109 -8.18 -15.75 5.00
CA GLN A 109 -9.31 -15.92 4.09
C GLN A 109 -9.34 -14.85 3.01
N TYR A 110 -8.98 -13.62 3.36
CA TYR A 110 -8.91 -12.52 2.39
C TYR A 110 -7.82 -12.76 1.34
N GLU A 111 -6.63 -13.19 1.77
CA GLU A 111 -5.51 -13.54 0.87
C GLU A 111 -5.89 -14.66 -0.11
N GLN A 112 -6.68 -15.65 0.32
CA GLN A 112 -7.15 -16.73 -0.54
C GLN A 112 -8.11 -16.27 -1.63
N LYS A 113 -8.90 -15.22 -1.37
CA LYS A 113 -9.93 -14.71 -2.28
C LYS A 113 -9.40 -13.59 -3.19
N HIS A 114 -8.38 -12.87 -2.78
CA HIS A 114 -7.88 -11.68 -3.49
C HIS A 114 -6.39 -11.84 -3.81
N VAL A 115 -6.10 -12.11 -5.08
CA VAL A 115 -4.72 -12.24 -5.56
C VAL A 115 -4.04 -10.86 -5.57
N GLY A 116 -2.88 -10.77 -4.91
CA GLY A 116 -2.03 -9.56 -4.92
C GLY A 116 -2.10 -8.69 -3.67
N VAL A 117 -3.02 -8.95 -2.74
CA VAL A 117 -3.08 -8.27 -1.44
C VAL A 117 -2.68 -9.23 -0.34
N ARG A 118 -1.70 -8.87 0.47
CA ARG A 118 -1.26 -9.65 1.64
C ARG A 118 -1.39 -8.80 2.89
N LEU A 119 -2.24 -9.25 3.79
CA LEU A 119 -2.42 -8.69 5.12
C LEU A 119 -1.79 -9.64 6.13
N LYS A 120 -0.74 -9.20 6.81
CA LYS A 120 -0.05 -10.02 7.81
C LYS A 120 0.00 -9.30 9.15
N LEU A 121 -0.42 -9.98 10.18
CA LEU A 121 -0.28 -9.51 11.56
C LEU A 121 1.04 -10.05 12.11
N TYR A 122 1.92 -9.16 12.54
CA TYR A 122 3.18 -9.51 13.18
C TYR A 122 3.13 -9.16 14.67
N SER A 123 3.77 -9.96 15.49
CA SER A 123 3.94 -9.74 16.92
C SER A 123 5.30 -10.27 17.37
N ASP A 124 5.95 -9.55 18.28
CA ASP A 124 7.19 -10.00 18.92
C ASP A 124 6.93 -11.15 19.88
N TYR A 125 5.68 -11.35 20.30
CA TYR A 125 5.23 -12.41 21.18
C TYR A 125 4.16 -13.27 20.49
N PRO A 126 4.54 -14.11 19.51
CA PRO A 126 3.59 -14.96 18.82
C PRO A 126 3.04 -16.05 19.75
N PHE A 127 1.79 -16.47 19.52
CA PHE A 127 1.24 -17.64 20.21
C PHE A 127 2.05 -18.90 19.90
N PRO A 128 2.05 -19.91 20.79
CA PRO A 128 2.86 -21.13 20.65
C PRO A 128 2.71 -21.84 19.29
N ASN A 129 1.50 -21.86 18.73
CA ASN A 129 1.22 -22.44 17.42
C ASN A 129 1.82 -21.64 16.24
N ARG A 130 2.41 -20.48 16.49
CA ARG A 130 3.01 -19.58 15.50
C ARG A 130 4.46 -19.19 15.80
N SER A 131 5.07 -19.82 16.81
CA SER A 131 6.44 -19.54 17.25
C SER A 131 7.49 -19.79 16.16
N ASN A 132 7.23 -20.72 15.24
CA ASN A 132 8.13 -21.07 14.13
C ASN A 132 7.99 -20.14 12.91
N ARG A 133 7.23 -19.06 13.00
CA ARG A 133 7.05 -18.15 11.87
C ARG A 133 8.29 -17.30 11.66
N VAL A 134 8.92 -17.45 10.51
CA VAL A 134 10.06 -16.63 10.09
C VAL A 134 9.52 -15.28 9.59
N LEU A 135 10.00 -14.18 10.18
CA LEU A 135 9.75 -12.83 9.69
C LEU A 135 10.45 -12.66 8.34
N ASP A 136 9.72 -12.19 7.34
CA ASP A 136 10.33 -11.81 6.08
C ASP A 136 11.22 -10.56 6.28
N PRO A 137 12.20 -10.31 5.38
CA PRO A 137 13.14 -9.20 5.52
C PRO A 137 12.47 -7.84 5.66
N PHE A 138 11.36 -7.62 4.93
CA PHE A 138 10.61 -6.38 4.98
C PHE A 138 9.92 -6.19 6.34
N ALA A 139 9.27 -7.24 6.87
CA ALA A 139 8.62 -7.19 8.16
C ALA A 139 9.63 -6.90 9.29
N ARG A 140 10.84 -7.45 9.22
CA ARG A 140 11.91 -7.19 10.20
C ARG A 140 12.30 -5.72 10.21
N VAL A 141 12.56 -5.14 9.04
CA VAL A 141 12.90 -3.70 8.90
C VAL A 141 11.76 -2.81 9.39
N ALA A 142 10.51 -3.16 9.04
CA ALA A 142 9.34 -2.39 9.46
C ALA A 142 9.16 -2.41 10.99
N ILE A 143 9.31 -3.57 11.64
CA ILE A 143 9.22 -3.69 13.10
C ILE A 143 10.33 -2.88 13.76
N GLU A 144 11.57 -3.00 13.30
CA GLU A 144 12.70 -2.24 13.83
C GLU A 144 12.49 -0.73 13.71
N PHE A 145 12.01 -0.27 12.55
CA PHE A 145 11.68 1.14 12.33
C PHE A 145 10.58 1.62 13.29
N LEU A 146 9.49 0.88 13.41
CA LEU A 146 8.38 1.23 14.29
C LEU A 146 8.79 1.24 15.77
N THR A 147 9.62 0.29 16.20
CA THR A 147 10.14 0.25 17.58
C THR A 147 10.99 1.47 17.89
N ARG A 148 11.79 1.96 16.92
CA ARG A 148 12.61 3.18 17.12
C ARG A 148 11.79 4.47 17.12
N VAL A 149 10.67 4.51 16.41
CA VAL A 149 9.82 5.72 16.31
C VAL A 149 8.87 5.85 17.49
N LEU A 150 8.50 4.73 18.13
CA LEU A 150 7.56 4.70 19.25
C LEU A 150 8.22 4.78 20.62
N HIS A 151 9.54 4.75 20.69
CA HIS A 151 10.36 4.99 21.87
C HIS A 151 11.18 6.27 21.73
#